data_4623f1c7aa60d2e11a82253c34bccac7
#
_entry.id   4623f1c7aa60d2e11a82253c34bccac7
#
_cell.length_a   1.000
_cell.length_b   1.000
_cell.length_c   1.000
_cell.angle_alpha   90.00
_cell.angle_beta   90.00
_cell.angle_gamma   90.00
#
_symmetry.space_group_name_H-M   'P 1'
#
loop_
_entity.id
_entity.type
_entity.pdbx_description
1 polymer ?
#
loop_
_entity_poly.entity_id
_entity_poly.type
_entity_poly.pdbx_seq_one_letter_code
_entity_poly.pdbx_strand_id
1 'polypeptide(L)'
;MFKSLRLLVFRPNSIGANYIMENETIKSLFSFFLMIWFINHLLIMLVGGNVKYWKVIYPLSIDQYIGFSLFPYILNFSSIILISIFIAFLCWANFNIWTEVKFTKLLKVSLILTCLQQIPDFIRLFLLYPIQFLYVYSPFWAKAIYDSLKFIASISEIYIAFLFIVLLYKLTKVNRLGIAIFVIVVLLGVTELQNIFIQSIS
;
A
#
# COMPACT_ATOMS: atom_id res chain seq x y z
N MET A 1 15.90 2.32 -6.95
CA MET A 1 14.62 2.24 -6.25
C MET A 1 14.71 1.62 -4.86
N PHE A 2 15.12 0.37 -4.64
CA PHE A 2 15.26 -0.23 -3.30
C PHE A 2 16.11 0.61 -2.34
N LYS A 3 17.26 1.13 -2.79
CA LYS A 3 18.11 2.01 -1.98
C LYS A 3 17.35 3.26 -1.53
N SER A 4 16.59 3.87 -2.42
CA SER A 4 15.83 5.10 -2.15
C SER A 4 14.70 4.85 -1.14
N LEU A 5 13.94 3.77 -1.31
CA LEU A 5 12.89 3.36 -0.36
C LEU A 5 13.48 2.96 0.99
N ARG A 6 14.58 2.20 1.00
CA ARG A 6 15.28 1.85 2.24
C ARG A 6 15.72 3.10 3.00
N LEU A 7 16.31 4.08 2.31
CA LEU A 7 16.72 5.33 2.95
C LEU A 7 15.53 6.11 3.50
N LEU A 8 14.40 6.15 2.78
CA LEU A 8 13.19 6.80 3.27
C LEU A 8 12.65 6.11 4.52
N VAL A 9 12.58 4.79 4.52
CA VAL A 9 12.05 4.00 5.65
C VAL A 9 12.92 4.12 6.90
N PHE A 10 14.24 3.98 6.77
CA PHE A 10 15.13 3.99 7.94
C PHE A 10 15.65 5.37 8.34
N ARG A 11 15.57 6.36 7.44
CA ARG A 11 15.98 7.75 7.68
C ARG A 11 14.98 8.72 7.07
N PRO A 12 13.73 8.76 7.60
CA PRO A 12 12.63 9.53 7.01
C PRO A 12 12.82 11.05 7.06
N ASN A 13 13.79 11.52 7.82
CA ASN A 13 14.16 12.95 7.92
C ASN A 13 14.62 13.51 6.54
N SER A 14 15.31 14.64 6.58
CA SER A 14 15.79 15.33 5.37
C SER A 14 16.55 14.44 4.39
N ILE A 15 17.30 13.45 4.86
CA ILE A 15 18.17 12.62 4.00
C ILE A 15 17.33 11.69 3.13
N GLY A 16 16.46 10.86 3.71
CA GLY A 16 15.70 9.88 2.95
C GLY A 16 14.63 10.52 2.05
N ALA A 17 13.91 11.52 2.58
CA ALA A 17 12.89 12.23 1.81
C ALA A 17 13.49 13.02 0.64
N ASN A 18 14.59 13.73 0.83
CA ASN A 18 15.25 14.45 -0.27
C ASN A 18 15.79 13.46 -1.29
N TYR A 19 16.48 12.41 -0.84
CA TYR A 19 17.11 11.45 -1.74
C TYR A 19 16.10 10.82 -2.70
N ILE A 20 14.93 10.37 -2.20
CA ILE A 20 13.92 9.76 -3.07
C ILE A 20 13.26 10.79 -3.99
N MET A 21 13.04 12.02 -3.50
CA MET A 21 12.43 13.07 -4.29
C MET A 21 13.35 13.59 -5.41
N GLU A 22 14.65 13.54 -5.23
CA GLU A 22 15.62 14.01 -6.22
C GLU A 22 16.03 12.91 -7.22
N ASN A 23 16.27 11.70 -6.73
CA ASN A 23 16.87 10.63 -7.53
C ASN A 23 15.87 9.72 -8.25
N GLU A 24 14.61 9.64 -7.78
CA GLU A 24 13.62 8.78 -8.45
C GLU A 24 12.74 9.59 -9.39
N THR A 25 12.38 8.98 -10.50
CA THR A 25 11.42 9.53 -11.47
C THR A 25 10.05 8.89 -11.30
N ILE A 26 8.99 9.52 -11.81
CA ILE A 26 7.65 8.91 -11.86
C ILE A 26 7.70 7.58 -12.61
N LYS A 27 8.47 7.51 -13.69
CA LYS A 27 8.65 6.29 -14.50
C LYS A 27 9.30 5.16 -13.66
N SER A 28 10.36 5.46 -12.89
CA SER A 28 11.02 4.44 -12.05
C SER A 28 10.12 3.94 -10.93
N LEU A 29 9.35 4.84 -10.31
CA LEU A 29 8.36 4.51 -9.28
C LEU A 29 7.24 3.62 -9.83
N PHE A 30 6.70 3.99 -10.98
CA PHE A 30 5.64 3.23 -11.64
C PHE A 30 6.12 1.85 -12.09
N SER A 31 7.32 1.74 -12.66
CA SER A 31 7.90 0.45 -13.04
C SER A 31 8.14 -0.44 -11.83
N PHE A 32 8.58 0.14 -10.70
CA PHE A 32 8.77 -0.59 -9.46
C PHE A 32 7.44 -1.04 -8.86
N PHE A 33 6.43 -0.18 -8.86
CA PHE A 33 5.07 -0.54 -8.45
C PHE A 33 4.53 -1.71 -9.28
N LEU A 34 4.62 -1.63 -10.61
CA LEU A 34 4.21 -2.71 -11.52
C LEU A 34 4.89 -4.03 -11.17
N MET A 35 6.19 -4.02 -10.92
CA MET A 35 6.95 -5.21 -10.58
C MET A 35 6.46 -5.84 -9.27
N ILE A 36 6.34 -5.05 -8.19
CA ILE A 36 5.88 -5.57 -6.89
C ILE A 36 4.43 -6.03 -6.97
N TRP A 37 3.57 -5.25 -7.62
CA TRP A 37 2.18 -5.61 -7.82
C TRP A 37 2.05 -6.95 -8.55
N PHE A 38 2.80 -7.15 -9.63
CA PHE A 38 2.81 -8.41 -10.38
C PHE A 38 3.29 -9.59 -9.52
N ILE A 39 4.37 -9.40 -8.75
CA ILE A 39 4.87 -10.44 -7.84
C ILE A 39 3.84 -10.77 -6.75
N ASN A 40 3.18 -9.77 -6.17
CA ASN A 40 2.11 -9.96 -5.19
C ASN A 40 0.97 -10.81 -5.78
N HIS A 41 0.58 -10.54 -7.02
CA HIS A 41 -0.46 -11.32 -7.69
C HIS A 41 -0.04 -12.75 -7.98
N LEU A 42 1.21 -12.98 -8.41
CA LEU A 42 1.74 -14.34 -8.55
C LEU A 42 1.74 -15.09 -7.21
N LEU A 43 2.10 -14.43 -6.11
CA LEU A 43 2.05 -15.02 -4.78
C LEU A 43 0.60 -15.32 -4.35
N ILE A 44 -0.36 -14.45 -4.62
CA ILE A 44 -1.78 -14.71 -4.37
C ILE A 44 -2.24 -15.95 -5.14
N MET A 45 -1.86 -16.09 -6.40
CA MET A 45 -2.19 -17.28 -7.20
C MET A 45 -1.58 -18.55 -6.61
N LEU A 46 -0.31 -18.52 -6.22
CA LEU A 46 0.38 -19.67 -5.62
C LEU A 46 -0.24 -20.08 -4.29
N VAL A 47 -0.60 -19.08 -3.48
CA VAL A 47 -1.21 -19.28 -2.17
C VAL A 47 -2.67 -19.69 -2.32
N GLY A 48 -3.43 -19.09 -3.24
CA GLY A 48 -4.85 -19.36 -3.50
C GLY A 48 -5.12 -20.75 -4.12
N GLY A 49 -4.14 -21.34 -4.79
CA GLY A 49 -4.25 -22.71 -5.33
C GLY A 49 -4.53 -23.79 -4.27
N ASN A 50 -4.32 -23.49 -2.98
CA ASN A 50 -4.56 -24.41 -1.87
C ASN A 50 -5.82 -24.01 -1.05
N VAL A 51 -6.94 -23.76 -1.73
CA VAL A 51 -8.20 -23.24 -1.17
C VAL A 51 -8.70 -23.98 0.07
N LYS A 52 -8.43 -25.29 0.20
CA LYS A 52 -8.90 -26.11 1.34
C LYS A 52 -8.35 -25.60 2.69
N TYR A 53 -7.14 -25.07 2.72
CA TYR A 53 -6.48 -24.58 3.94
C TYR A 53 -6.83 -23.11 4.22
N TRP A 54 -7.15 -22.35 3.21
CA TRP A 54 -7.48 -20.92 3.32
C TRP A 54 -8.81 -20.65 4.01
N LYS A 55 -9.80 -21.51 3.84
CA LYS A 55 -11.12 -21.35 4.50
C LYS A 55 -11.05 -21.18 6.01
N VAL A 56 -10.00 -21.70 6.64
CA VAL A 56 -9.85 -21.68 8.09
C VAL A 56 -9.03 -20.49 8.57
N ILE A 57 -8.07 -20.04 7.76
CA ILE A 57 -7.20 -18.90 8.10
C ILE A 57 -7.80 -17.57 7.63
N TYR A 58 -8.48 -17.57 6.50
CA TYR A 58 -9.18 -16.42 5.94
C TYR A 58 -10.69 -16.68 5.94
N PRO A 59 -11.48 -15.90 6.67
CA PRO A 59 -12.95 -15.95 6.57
C PRO A 59 -13.48 -15.32 5.27
N LEU A 60 -12.63 -15.13 4.25
CA LEU A 60 -13.03 -14.63 2.95
C LEU A 60 -13.80 -15.72 2.20
N SER A 61 -14.93 -15.37 1.60
CA SER A 61 -15.71 -16.28 0.76
C SER A 61 -14.84 -16.79 -0.40
N ILE A 62 -15.02 -18.06 -0.73
CA ILE A 62 -14.28 -18.72 -1.84
C ILE A 62 -14.47 -17.96 -3.16
N ASP A 63 -15.65 -17.37 -3.34
CA ASP A 63 -16.02 -16.61 -4.52
C ASP A 63 -15.10 -15.40 -4.77
N GLN A 64 -14.49 -14.85 -3.73
CA GLN A 64 -13.50 -13.78 -3.85
C GLN A 64 -12.15 -14.28 -4.39
N TYR A 65 -11.88 -15.58 -4.31
CA TYR A 65 -10.65 -16.19 -4.83
C TYR A 65 -10.84 -16.92 -6.17
N ILE A 66 -12.05 -17.34 -6.51
CA ILE A 66 -12.36 -18.04 -7.78
C ILE A 66 -12.35 -17.09 -8.99
N GLY A 67 -12.34 -15.80 -8.78
CA GLY A 67 -12.14 -14.82 -9.84
C GLY A 67 -10.73 -14.83 -10.43
N PHE A 68 -10.20 -15.98 -10.83
CA PHE A 68 -8.98 -16.08 -11.67
C PHE A 68 -9.18 -15.52 -13.09
N SER A 69 -10.23 -14.72 -13.31
CA SER A 69 -10.34 -13.94 -14.52
C SER A 69 -9.34 -12.78 -14.45
N LEU A 70 -8.63 -12.50 -15.52
CA LEU A 70 -7.75 -11.33 -15.67
C LEU A 70 -8.46 -10.00 -15.32
N PHE A 71 -9.76 -9.98 -15.42
CA PHE A 71 -10.60 -8.80 -15.21
C PHE A 71 -10.52 -8.22 -13.78
N PRO A 72 -10.71 -8.96 -12.68
CA PRO A 72 -10.52 -8.44 -11.33
C PRO A 72 -9.10 -7.89 -11.08
N TYR A 73 -8.08 -8.50 -11.69
CA TYR A 73 -6.71 -8.01 -11.56
C TYR A 73 -6.49 -6.67 -12.26
N ILE A 74 -7.02 -6.53 -13.47
CA ILE A 74 -6.96 -5.27 -14.21
C ILE A 74 -7.74 -4.18 -13.46
N LEU A 75 -8.92 -4.50 -12.90
CA LEU A 75 -9.71 -3.56 -12.09
C LEU A 75 -8.95 -3.15 -10.83
N ASN A 76 -8.36 -4.09 -10.11
CA ASN A 76 -7.56 -3.80 -8.91
C ASN A 76 -6.38 -2.89 -9.24
N PHE A 77 -5.62 -3.22 -10.29
CA PHE A 77 -4.51 -2.39 -10.75
C PHE A 77 -4.96 -0.98 -11.11
N SER A 78 -6.03 -0.87 -11.90
CA SER A 78 -6.57 0.41 -12.33
C SER A 78 -7.08 1.23 -11.14
N SER A 79 -7.74 0.61 -10.17
CA SER A 79 -8.24 1.28 -8.96
C SER A 79 -7.10 1.84 -8.11
N ILE A 80 -6.02 1.10 -7.92
CA ILE A 80 -4.86 1.58 -7.15
C ILE A 80 -4.22 2.80 -7.82
N ILE A 81 -4.10 2.79 -9.14
CA ILE A 81 -3.55 3.94 -9.88
C ILE A 81 -4.50 5.15 -9.79
N LEU A 82 -5.80 4.94 -9.99
CA LEU A 82 -6.79 6.00 -9.87
C LEU A 82 -6.80 6.62 -8.47
N ILE A 83 -6.71 5.79 -7.42
CA ILE A 83 -6.59 6.26 -6.04
C ILE A 83 -5.31 7.08 -5.84
N SER A 84 -4.18 6.63 -6.41
CA SER A 84 -2.92 7.37 -6.32
C SER A 84 -3.01 8.75 -6.99
N ILE A 85 -3.64 8.83 -8.16
CA ILE A 85 -3.89 10.10 -8.86
C ILE A 85 -4.85 10.97 -8.06
N PHE A 86 -5.91 10.39 -7.49
CA PHE A 86 -6.91 11.09 -6.70
C PHE A 86 -6.29 11.67 -5.41
N ILE A 87 -5.46 10.91 -4.69
CA ILE A 87 -4.72 11.42 -3.52
C ILE A 87 -3.81 12.58 -3.94
N ALA A 88 -3.10 12.45 -5.05
CA ALA A 88 -2.24 13.53 -5.56
C ALA A 88 -3.06 14.78 -5.90
N PHE A 89 -4.26 14.62 -6.49
CA PHE A 89 -5.17 15.70 -6.80
C PHE A 89 -5.71 16.38 -5.54
N LEU A 90 -6.15 15.62 -4.54
CA LEU A 90 -6.60 16.16 -3.26
C LEU A 90 -5.50 16.96 -2.54
N CYS A 91 -4.27 16.41 -2.54
CA CYS A 91 -3.11 17.14 -2.01
C CYS A 91 -2.86 18.43 -2.79
N TRP A 92 -2.92 18.38 -4.12
CA TRP A 92 -2.72 19.55 -4.96
C TRP A 92 -3.80 20.61 -4.74
N ALA A 93 -5.08 20.21 -4.76
CA ALA A 93 -6.19 21.13 -4.53
C ALA A 93 -6.12 21.82 -3.17
N ASN A 94 -5.67 21.10 -2.15
CA ASN A 94 -5.56 21.65 -0.79
C ASN A 94 -4.32 22.54 -0.62
N PHE A 95 -3.15 22.08 -1.07
CA PHE A 95 -1.89 22.75 -0.79
C PHE A 95 -1.51 23.80 -1.83
N ASN A 96 -2.05 23.74 -3.05
CA ASN A 96 -1.74 24.72 -4.09
C ASN A 96 -2.23 26.15 -3.74
N ILE A 97 -3.23 26.26 -2.87
CA ILE A 97 -3.73 27.56 -2.36
C ILE A 97 -2.66 28.27 -1.53
N TRP A 98 -1.82 27.48 -0.81
CA TRP A 98 -0.84 28.02 0.14
C TRP A 98 0.61 27.92 -0.35
N THR A 99 0.85 27.06 -1.32
CA THR A 99 2.20 26.75 -1.77
C THR A 99 2.16 26.38 -3.25
N GLU A 100 2.96 27.00 -4.07
CA GLU A 100 3.06 26.74 -5.52
C GLU A 100 3.68 25.35 -5.82
N VAL A 101 3.09 24.28 -5.24
CA VAL A 101 3.59 22.91 -5.45
C VAL A 101 3.06 22.34 -6.74
N LYS A 102 3.96 21.93 -7.63
CA LYS A 102 3.59 21.28 -8.90
C LYS A 102 2.89 19.94 -8.65
N PHE A 103 1.78 19.71 -9.34
CA PHE A 103 1.03 18.44 -9.30
C PHE A 103 1.92 17.20 -9.49
N THR A 104 2.90 17.28 -10.40
CA THR A 104 3.84 16.18 -10.66
C THR A 104 4.67 15.76 -9.45
N LYS A 105 5.00 16.69 -8.55
CA LYS A 105 5.70 16.37 -7.29
C LYS A 105 4.77 15.65 -6.30
N LEU A 106 3.51 16.04 -6.22
CA LEU A 106 2.52 15.39 -5.38
C LEU A 106 2.14 14.00 -5.91
N LEU A 107 2.02 13.86 -7.23
CA LEU A 107 1.85 12.56 -7.86
C LEU A 107 3.03 11.61 -7.55
N LYS A 108 4.25 12.14 -7.55
CA LYS A 108 5.44 11.38 -7.14
C LYS A 108 5.34 10.90 -5.69
N VAL A 109 4.91 11.76 -4.77
CA VAL A 109 4.69 11.39 -3.36
C VAL A 109 3.62 10.31 -3.23
N SER A 110 2.50 10.45 -3.92
CA SER A 110 1.43 9.44 -3.92
C SER A 110 1.91 8.09 -4.45
N LEU A 111 2.68 8.06 -5.54
CA LEU A 111 3.26 6.83 -6.06
C LEU A 111 4.29 6.19 -5.10
N ILE A 112 5.08 6.99 -4.39
CA ILE A 112 5.97 6.49 -3.35
C ILE A 112 5.17 5.79 -2.25
N LEU A 113 4.08 6.42 -1.81
CA LEU A 113 3.17 5.85 -0.81
C LEU A 113 2.60 4.51 -1.29
N THR A 114 2.10 4.46 -2.52
CA THR A 114 1.57 3.24 -3.14
C THR A 114 2.61 2.12 -3.21
N CYS A 115 3.86 2.45 -3.59
CA CYS A 115 4.95 1.48 -3.57
C CYS A 115 5.23 0.96 -2.16
N LEU A 116 5.21 1.83 -1.15
CA LEU A 116 5.43 1.44 0.24
C LEU A 116 4.32 0.54 0.78
N GLN A 117 3.08 0.78 0.40
CA GLN A 117 1.93 -0.05 0.80
C GLN A 117 2.02 -1.48 0.24
N GLN A 118 2.61 -1.67 -0.94
CA GLN A 118 2.77 -3.00 -1.52
C GLN A 118 3.83 -3.87 -0.81
N ILE A 119 4.77 -3.28 -0.09
CA ILE A 119 5.87 -4.02 0.56
C ILE A 119 5.39 -4.89 1.73
N PRO A 120 4.59 -4.39 2.70
CA PRO A 120 4.03 -5.23 3.75
C PRO A 120 3.16 -6.37 3.21
N ASP A 121 2.37 -6.10 2.17
CA ASP A 121 1.56 -7.11 1.50
C ASP A 121 2.43 -8.20 0.88
N PHE A 122 3.52 -7.83 0.20
CA PHE A 122 4.49 -8.78 -0.33
C PHE A 122 5.08 -9.68 0.77
N ILE A 123 5.54 -9.08 1.87
CA ILE A 123 6.12 -9.82 3.00
C ILE A 123 5.08 -10.78 3.61
N ARG A 124 3.86 -10.29 3.81
CA ARG A 124 2.75 -11.09 4.34
C ARG A 124 2.44 -12.29 3.45
N LEU A 125 2.26 -12.08 2.15
CA LEU A 125 1.97 -13.13 1.18
C LEU A 125 3.10 -14.15 1.09
N PHE A 126 4.34 -13.68 1.07
CA PHE A 126 5.51 -14.55 1.03
C PHE A 126 5.61 -15.46 2.26
N LEU A 127 5.30 -14.93 3.46
CA LEU A 127 5.30 -15.69 4.70
C LEU A 127 4.06 -16.59 4.86
N LEU A 128 2.93 -16.21 4.27
CA LEU A 128 1.72 -17.04 4.29
C LEU A 128 1.91 -18.35 3.53
N TYR A 129 2.75 -18.38 2.50
CA TYR A 129 3.00 -19.61 1.74
C TYR A 129 3.51 -20.77 2.62
N PRO A 130 4.57 -20.64 3.44
CA PRO A 130 4.98 -21.69 4.37
C PRO A 130 4.01 -21.92 5.52
N ILE A 131 3.27 -20.89 5.98
CA ILE A 131 2.31 -21.00 7.08
C ILE A 131 1.17 -21.96 6.76
N GLN A 132 0.71 -22.03 5.49
CA GLN A 132 -0.33 -22.98 5.10
C GLN A 132 0.12 -24.43 5.29
N PHE A 133 1.39 -24.77 5.09
CA PHE A 133 1.90 -26.10 5.38
C PHE A 133 1.98 -26.33 6.89
N LEU A 134 2.40 -25.35 7.66
CA LEU A 134 2.41 -25.43 9.12
C LEU A 134 1.01 -25.64 9.69
N TYR A 135 -0.03 -25.11 9.05
CA TYR A 135 -1.41 -25.28 9.46
C TYR A 135 -1.85 -26.76 9.51
N VAL A 136 -1.33 -27.59 8.62
CA VAL A 136 -1.61 -29.03 8.58
C VAL A 136 -1.09 -29.74 9.84
N TYR A 137 0.08 -29.33 10.33
CA TYR A 137 0.76 -29.97 11.46
C TYR A 137 0.41 -29.30 12.79
N SER A 138 0.18 -28.01 12.80
CA SER A 138 -0.09 -27.24 14.03
C SER A 138 -0.96 -26.01 13.74
N PRO A 139 -2.30 -26.16 13.74
CA PRO A 139 -3.25 -25.08 13.47
C PRO A 139 -3.09 -23.88 14.43
N PHE A 140 -2.78 -24.17 15.71
CA PHE A 140 -2.59 -23.15 16.73
C PHE A 140 -1.43 -22.20 16.41
N TRP A 141 -0.26 -22.75 16.07
CA TRP A 141 0.91 -21.94 15.73
C TRP A 141 0.74 -21.21 14.42
N ALA A 142 0.12 -21.83 13.42
CA ALA A 142 -0.18 -21.19 12.14
C ALA A 142 -1.08 -19.96 12.34
N LYS A 143 -2.14 -20.08 13.18
CA LYS A 143 -3.02 -18.96 13.51
C LYS A 143 -2.27 -17.87 14.28
N ALA A 144 -1.49 -18.21 15.29
CA ALA A 144 -0.72 -17.25 16.08
C ALA A 144 0.24 -16.42 15.21
N ILE A 145 0.95 -17.09 14.27
CA ILE A 145 1.85 -16.41 13.33
C ILE A 145 1.05 -15.51 12.39
N TYR A 146 -0.07 -15.97 11.87
CA TYR A 146 -0.95 -15.17 11.00
C TYR A 146 -1.45 -13.91 11.69
N ASP A 147 -1.95 -14.01 12.93
CA ASP A 147 -2.43 -12.87 13.70
C ASP A 147 -1.29 -11.87 13.99
N SER A 148 -0.08 -12.39 14.26
CA SER A 148 1.12 -11.56 14.42
C SER A 148 1.48 -10.81 13.14
N LEU A 149 1.40 -11.46 11.98
CA LEU A 149 1.64 -10.80 10.68
C LEU A 149 0.60 -9.73 10.38
N LYS A 150 -0.67 -9.97 10.73
CA LYS A 150 -1.75 -8.97 10.61
C LYS A 150 -1.46 -7.75 11.47
N PHE A 151 -1.03 -7.94 12.71
CA PHE A 151 -0.65 -6.86 13.62
C PHE A 151 0.53 -6.05 13.08
N ILE A 152 1.58 -6.70 12.57
CA ILE A 152 2.72 -6.03 11.93
C ILE A 152 2.28 -5.22 10.71
N ALA A 153 1.36 -5.75 9.90
CA ALA A 153 0.80 -5.02 8.75
C ALA A 153 0.11 -3.72 9.20
N SER A 154 -0.73 -3.78 10.25
CA SER A 154 -1.39 -2.58 10.79
C SER A 154 -0.41 -1.53 11.31
N ILE A 155 0.68 -1.94 11.98
CA ILE A 155 1.74 -1.01 12.41
C ILE A 155 2.42 -0.38 11.19
N SER A 156 2.66 -1.16 10.13
CA SER A 156 3.30 -0.64 8.92
C SER A 156 2.44 0.42 8.22
N GLU A 157 1.11 0.29 8.23
CA GLU A 157 0.19 1.30 7.69
C GLU A 157 0.30 2.64 8.43
N ILE A 158 0.36 2.60 9.77
CA ILE A 158 0.57 3.80 10.59
C ILE A 158 1.91 4.45 10.24
N TYR A 159 2.96 3.64 10.09
CA TYR A 159 4.27 4.15 9.72
C TYR A 159 4.30 4.75 8.30
N ILE A 160 3.61 4.15 7.34
CA ILE A 160 3.45 4.69 5.98
C ILE A 160 2.72 6.04 6.01
N ALA A 161 1.66 6.17 6.83
CA ALA A 161 0.98 7.45 7.02
C ALA A 161 1.93 8.53 7.59
N PHE A 162 2.78 8.16 8.55
CA PHE A 162 3.83 9.06 9.05
C PHE A 162 4.82 9.47 7.94
N LEU A 163 5.28 8.55 7.12
CA LEU A 163 6.17 8.87 6.00
C LEU A 163 5.50 9.81 4.99
N PHE A 164 4.21 9.65 4.77
CA PHE A 164 3.43 10.54 3.91
C PHE A 164 3.41 11.98 4.46
N ILE A 165 3.18 12.13 5.76
CA ILE A 165 3.24 13.44 6.44
C ILE A 165 4.64 14.08 6.26
N VAL A 166 5.70 13.30 6.44
CA VAL A 166 7.09 13.78 6.28
C VAL A 166 7.35 14.26 4.85
N LEU A 167 6.91 13.51 3.84
CA LEU A 167 7.09 13.86 2.43
C LEU A 167 6.29 15.12 2.07
N LEU A 168 5.04 15.22 2.50
CA LEU A 168 4.20 16.41 2.27
C LEU A 168 4.77 17.65 2.96
N TYR A 169 5.21 17.51 4.21
CA TYR A 169 5.85 18.62 4.94
C TYR A 169 7.08 19.15 4.21
N LYS A 170 7.91 18.25 3.67
CA LYS A 170 9.08 18.63 2.88
C LYS A 170 8.74 19.42 1.62
N LEU A 171 7.65 19.05 0.95
CA LEU A 171 7.23 19.71 -0.28
C LEU A 171 6.53 21.05 -0.03
N THR A 172 5.65 21.09 0.98
CA THR A 172 4.73 22.20 1.18
C THR A 172 5.21 23.18 2.23
N LYS A 173 6.07 22.73 3.16
CA LYS A 173 6.50 23.51 4.35
C LYS A 173 5.33 24.03 5.22
N VAL A 174 4.13 23.50 5.01
CA VAL A 174 2.95 23.82 5.81
C VAL A 174 3.08 23.21 7.21
N ASN A 175 2.33 23.73 8.18
CA ASN A 175 2.34 23.22 9.55
C ASN A 175 2.10 21.71 9.60
N ARG A 176 2.96 20.98 10.31
CA ARG A 176 2.90 19.52 10.43
C ARG A 176 1.57 19.02 10.97
N LEU A 177 0.96 19.73 11.94
CA LEU A 177 -0.32 19.34 12.48
C LEU A 177 -1.44 19.42 11.43
N GLY A 178 -1.47 20.51 10.64
CA GLY A 178 -2.43 20.64 9.54
C GLY A 178 -2.27 19.55 8.50
N ILE A 179 -1.03 19.19 8.14
CA ILE A 179 -0.75 18.07 7.23
C ILE A 179 -1.21 16.75 7.85
N ALA A 180 -0.94 16.50 9.13
CA ALA A 180 -1.34 15.28 9.81
C ALA A 180 -2.86 15.09 9.81
N ILE A 181 -3.61 16.14 10.16
CA ILE A 181 -5.09 16.12 10.11
C ILE A 181 -5.57 15.85 8.68
N PHE A 182 -5.01 16.53 7.68
CA PHE A 182 -5.36 16.32 6.28
C PHE A 182 -5.10 14.87 5.84
N VAL A 183 -3.93 14.31 6.16
CA VAL A 183 -3.56 12.94 5.82
C VAL A 183 -4.52 11.94 6.46
N ILE A 184 -4.87 12.11 7.73
CA ILE A 184 -5.82 11.25 8.43
C ILE A 184 -7.18 11.30 7.72
N VAL A 185 -7.69 12.49 7.41
CA VAL A 185 -8.98 12.64 6.72
C VAL A 185 -8.97 12.00 5.34
N VAL A 186 -7.89 12.19 4.57
CA VAL A 186 -7.74 11.59 3.23
C VAL A 186 -7.68 10.06 3.32
N LEU A 187 -6.89 9.51 4.24
CA LEU A 187 -6.76 8.06 4.38
C LEU A 187 -8.07 7.42 4.83
N LEU A 188 -8.77 8.01 5.81
CA LEU A 188 -10.08 7.53 6.24
C LEU A 188 -11.10 7.61 5.08
N GLY A 189 -11.15 8.72 4.36
CA GLY A 189 -12.03 8.90 3.22
C GLY A 189 -11.76 7.90 2.09
N VAL A 190 -10.50 7.62 1.79
CA VAL A 190 -10.13 6.60 0.78
C VAL A 190 -10.54 5.20 1.24
N THR A 191 -10.34 4.86 2.51
CA THR A 191 -10.74 3.57 3.06
C THR A 191 -12.25 3.38 2.98
N GLU A 192 -13.03 4.40 3.34
CA GLU A 192 -14.49 4.34 3.23
C GLU A 192 -14.97 4.21 1.78
N LEU A 193 -14.38 4.95 0.85
CA LEU A 193 -14.69 4.81 -0.57
C LEU A 193 -14.39 3.40 -1.09
N GLN A 194 -13.27 2.79 -0.67
CA GLN A 194 -12.96 1.41 -1.02
C GLN A 194 -13.99 0.43 -0.45
N ASN A 195 -14.42 0.61 0.80
CA ASN A 195 -15.43 -0.23 1.43
C ASN A 195 -16.78 -0.15 0.70
N ILE A 196 -17.21 1.07 0.37
CA ILE A 196 -18.45 1.30 -0.40
C ILE A 196 -18.36 0.63 -1.78
N PHE A 197 -17.21 0.77 -2.45
CA PHE A 197 -17.02 0.16 -3.77
C PHE A 197 -17.04 -1.36 -3.71
N ILE A 198 -16.38 -1.97 -2.72
CA ILE A 198 -16.41 -3.44 -2.52
C ILE A 198 -17.83 -3.92 -2.24
N GLN A 199 -18.56 -3.23 -1.37
CA GLN A 199 -19.95 -3.58 -1.05
C GLN A 199 -20.92 -3.43 -2.24
N SER A 200 -20.62 -2.55 -3.19
CA SER A 200 -21.47 -2.36 -4.38
C SER A 200 -21.27 -3.45 -5.46
N ILE A 201 -20.20 -4.24 -5.35
CA ILE A 201 -19.85 -5.30 -6.32
C ILE A 201 -20.15 -6.70 -5.74
N SER A 202 -20.29 -6.81 -4.41
CA SER A 202 -20.66 -8.05 -3.70
C SER A 202 -22.16 -8.26 -3.68
#